data_6fb4915f049bd14d61bce9d775194ac9
#
_entry.id   6fb4915f049bd14d61bce9d775194ac9
#
_cell.length_a   1.000
_cell.length_b   1.000
_cell.length_c   1.000
_cell.angle_alpha   90.00
_cell.angle_beta   90.00
_cell.angle_gamma   90.00
#
_symmetry.space_group_name_H-M   'P 1'
#
loop_
_entity.id
_entity.type
_entity.pdbx_description
1 polymer ?
#
loop_
_entity_poly.entity_id
_entity_poly.type
_entity_poly.pdbx_seq_one_letter_code
_entity_poly.pdbx_strand_id
1 'polypeptide(L)'
;RYPHELSGGMKQRVAIIRSIINDSKTLLMDEPFSALDVLTKRKLQTQLVDNWMSKNRTIIFVTHDVDEAIYLADEIVVFSTRPGSIKKIIKNDLPRPRNRTSREFNDLITEVTKYIDESDIIVWFFKLFF
;
A
#
# COMPACT_ATOMS: atom_id res chain seq x y z
N ARG A 1 -9.64 -20.39 16.46
CA ARG A 1 -8.22 -20.50 16.83
C ARG A 1 -7.77 -19.32 17.66
N TYR A 2 -6.88 -19.55 18.59
CA TYR A 2 -6.26 -18.51 19.37
C TYR A 2 -5.15 -17.82 18.56
N PRO A 3 -4.80 -16.54 18.87
CA PRO A 3 -3.79 -15.81 18.10
C PRO A 3 -2.44 -16.52 17.99
N HIS A 4 -2.02 -17.24 19.01
CA HIS A 4 -0.74 -17.97 19.01
C HIS A 4 -0.73 -19.20 18.07
N GLU A 5 -1.88 -19.64 17.58
CA GLU A 5 -2.02 -20.77 16.65
C GLU A 5 -1.99 -20.32 15.19
N LEU A 6 -1.93 -19.01 14.93
CA LEU A 6 -1.99 -18.47 13.59
C LEU A 6 -0.61 -18.41 12.94
N SER A 7 -0.54 -18.70 11.63
CA SER A 7 0.65 -18.42 10.82
C SER A 7 0.92 -16.92 10.72
N GLY A 8 2.13 -16.52 10.29
CA GLY A 8 2.46 -15.12 10.06
C GLY A 8 1.50 -14.43 9.08
N GLY A 9 1.13 -15.12 7.98
CA GLY A 9 0.16 -14.60 7.02
C GLY A 9 -1.24 -14.46 7.59
N MET A 10 -1.68 -15.41 8.39
CA MET A 10 -2.98 -15.35 9.07
C MET A 10 -3.02 -14.21 10.09
N LYS A 11 -1.94 -13.99 10.83
CA LYS A 11 -1.82 -12.85 11.75
C LYS A 11 -1.93 -11.52 11.01
N GLN A 12 -1.29 -11.40 9.85
CA GLN A 12 -1.40 -10.20 9.02
C GLN A 12 -2.84 -9.97 8.55
N ARG A 13 -3.53 -11.00 8.08
CA ARG A 13 -4.93 -10.88 7.66
C ARG A 13 -5.83 -10.41 8.80
N VAL A 14 -5.66 -10.95 10.00
CA VAL A 14 -6.41 -10.52 11.18
C VAL A 14 -6.14 -9.07 11.51
N ALA A 15 -4.88 -8.64 11.46
CA ALA A 15 -4.49 -7.26 11.73
C ALA A 15 -5.11 -6.29 10.71
N ILE A 16 -5.11 -6.65 9.43
CA ILE A 16 -5.73 -5.85 8.36
C ILE A 16 -7.23 -5.72 8.60
N ILE A 17 -7.92 -6.83 8.89
CA ILE A 17 -9.35 -6.82 9.15
C ILE A 17 -9.69 -5.93 10.35
N ARG A 18 -8.91 -6.00 11.42
CA ARG A 18 -9.09 -5.13 12.59
C ARG A 18 -8.93 -3.66 12.22
N SER A 19 -7.95 -3.33 11.39
CA SER A 19 -7.74 -1.96 10.91
C SER A 19 -8.92 -1.46 10.09
N ILE A 20 -9.50 -2.31 9.25
CA ILE A 20 -10.65 -1.96 8.40
C ILE A 20 -11.90 -1.72 9.25
N ILE A 21 -12.11 -2.52 10.29
CA ILE A 21 -13.28 -2.42 11.18
C ILE A 21 -13.17 -1.20 12.08
N ASN A 22 -11.97 -0.78 12.43
CA ASN A 22 -11.75 0.38 13.29
C ASN A 22 -12.23 1.67 12.60
N ASP A 23 -12.94 2.53 13.32
CA ASP A 23 -13.48 3.80 12.80
C ASP A 23 -12.48 4.95 12.79
N SER A 24 -11.18 4.69 12.94
CA SER A 24 -10.14 5.72 12.84
C SER A 24 -10.16 6.40 11.47
N LYS A 25 -10.02 7.73 11.47
CA LYS A 25 -9.92 8.51 10.22
C LYS A 25 -8.57 8.34 9.54
N THR A 26 -7.53 8.00 10.29
CA THR A 26 -6.18 7.77 9.79
C THR A 26 -5.71 6.39 10.21
N LEU A 27 -5.24 5.61 9.25
CA LEU A 27 -4.64 4.30 9.47
C LEU A 27 -3.17 4.34 9.09
N LEU A 28 -2.33 3.77 9.94
CA LEU A 28 -0.92 3.53 9.64
C LEU A 28 -0.71 2.03 9.48
N MET A 29 -0.20 1.63 8.33
CA MET A 29 0.09 0.23 8.03
C MET A 29 1.57 0.09 7.62
N ASP A 30 2.27 -0.83 8.27
CA ASP A 30 3.67 -1.12 7.99
C ASP A 30 3.79 -2.53 7.40
N GLU A 31 4.03 -2.59 6.10
CA GLU A 31 4.18 -3.84 5.33
C GLU A 31 3.12 -4.89 5.63
N PRO A 32 1.81 -4.54 5.60
CA PRO A 32 0.75 -5.43 6.09
C PRO A 32 0.56 -6.68 5.23
N PHE A 33 1.05 -6.68 3.99
CA PHE A 33 0.86 -7.80 3.06
C PHE A 33 2.12 -8.65 2.85
N SER A 34 3.21 -8.35 3.55
CA SER A 34 4.53 -8.96 3.28
C SER A 34 4.60 -10.47 3.47
N ALA A 35 3.79 -11.04 4.37
CA ALA A 35 3.75 -12.49 4.64
C ALA A 35 2.69 -13.24 3.84
N LEU A 36 2.05 -12.60 2.86
CA LEU A 36 0.96 -13.18 2.09
C LEU A 36 1.43 -13.65 0.70
N ASP A 37 0.80 -14.71 0.19
CA ASP A 37 0.95 -15.11 -1.19
C ASP A 37 0.31 -14.08 -2.14
N VAL A 38 0.69 -14.13 -3.42
CA VAL A 38 0.28 -13.13 -4.42
C VAL A 38 -1.23 -13.03 -4.56
N LEU A 39 -1.94 -14.17 -4.64
CA LEU A 39 -3.39 -14.17 -4.84
C LEU A 39 -4.12 -13.61 -3.64
N THR A 40 -3.74 -14.01 -2.43
CA THR A 40 -4.32 -13.50 -1.18
C THR A 40 -4.05 -12.01 -1.02
N LYS A 41 -2.83 -11.58 -1.31
CA LYS A 41 -2.44 -10.17 -1.29
C LYS A 41 -3.33 -9.33 -2.21
N ARG A 42 -3.48 -9.73 -3.46
CA ARG A 42 -4.31 -9.00 -4.44
C ARG A 42 -5.77 -8.92 -4.03
N LYS A 43 -6.31 -10.01 -3.50
CA LYS A 43 -7.68 -10.04 -2.98
C LYS A 43 -7.87 -9.05 -1.84
N LEU A 44 -6.96 -9.03 -0.88
CA LEU A 44 -7.02 -8.10 0.26
C LEU A 44 -6.79 -6.65 -0.17
N GLN A 45 -5.92 -6.41 -1.14
CA GLN A 45 -5.73 -5.08 -1.71
C GLN A 45 -7.02 -4.56 -2.34
N THR A 46 -7.71 -5.38 -3.11
CA THR A 46 -9.00 -5.02 -3.70
C THR A 46 -10.04 -4.72 -2.62
N GLN A 47 -10.14 -5.56 -1.60
CA GLN A 47 -11.06 -5.34 -0.47
C GLN A 47 -10.72 -4.06 0.29
N LEU A 48 -9.45 -3.75 0.46
CA LEU A 48 -9.01 -2.52 1.12
C LEU A 48 -9.46 -1.30 0.33
N VAL A 49 -9.28 -1.29 -0.98
CA VAL A 49 -9.73 -0.21 -1.86
C VAL A 49 -11.25 -0.05 -1.79
N ASP A 50 -12.01 -1.14 -1.92
CA ASP A 50 -13.47 -1.10 -1.88
C ASP A 50 -13.99 -0.55 -0.55
N ASN A 51 -13.44 -1.02 0.56
CA ASN A 51 -13.78 -0.53 1.89
C ASN A 51 -13.41 0.95 2.05
N TRP A 52 -12.27 1.32 1.51
CA TRP A 52 -11.72 2.67 1.58
C TRP A 52 -12.57 3.68 0.83
N MET A 53 -13.05 3.32 -0.36
CA MET A 53 -13.91 4.18 -1.17
C MET A 53 -15.26 4.45 -0.50
N SER A 54 -15.69 3.59 0.40
CA SER A 54 -16.95 3.77 1.15
C SER A 54 -16.82 4.64 2.40
N LYS A 55 -15.59 4.92 2.85
CA LYS A 55 -15.30 5.67 4.07
C LYS A 55 -14.26 6.74 3.80
N ASN A 56 -14.48 7.94 4.31
CA ASN A 56 -13.54 9.06 4.14
C ASN A 56 -12.37 8.91 5.12
N ARG A 57 -11.37 8.14 4.75
CA ARG A 57 -10.18 7.85 5.58
C ARG A 57 -8.89 8.22 4.88
N THR A 58 -7.84 8.43 5.67
CA THR A 58 -6.47 8.55 5.18
C THR A 58 -5.68 7.31 5.59
N ILE A 59 -4.98 6.69 4.66
CA ILE A 59 -4.03 5.62 4.97
C ILE A 59 -2.62 6.12 4.71
N ILE A 60 -1.74 5.86 5.66
CA ILE A 60 -0.29 5.95 5.50
C ILE A 60 0.22 4.51 5.48
N PHE A 61 0.93 4.17 4.45
CA PHE A 61 1.29 2.78 4.18
C PHE A 61 2.77 2.69 3.84
N VAL A 62 3.48 1.79 4.51
CA VAL A 62 4.89 1.54 4.26
C VAL A 62 5.03 0.20 3.54
N THR A 63 5.75 0.19 2.42
CA THR A 63 6.00 -1.03 1.64
C THR A 63 7.32 -0.96 0.88
N HIS A 64 7.87 -2.11 0.54
CA HIS A 64 8.98 -2.25 -0.41
C HIS A 64 8.51 -2.63 -1.82
N ASP A 65 7.21 -2.88 -1.98
CA ASP A 65 6.63 -3.36 -3.23
C ASP A 65 6.09 -2.18 -4.06
N VAL A 66 6.75 -1.90 -5.19
CA VAL A 66 6.37 -0.81 -6.10
C VAL A 66 4.98 -1.05 -6.72
N ASP A 67 4.68 -2.29 -7.13
CA ASP A 67 3.37 -2.66 -7.69
C ASP A 67 2.25 -2.34 -6.70
N GLU A 68 2.43 -2.73 -5.45
CA GLU A 68 1.49 -2.46 -4.37
C GLU A 68 1.28 -0.95 -4.16
N ALA A 69 2.37 -0.19 -4.13
CA ALA A 69 2.30 1.26 -3.97
C ALA A 69 1.49 1.90 -5.10
N ILE A 70 1.74 1.53 -6.34
CA ILE A 70 1.04 2.10 -7.50
C ILE A 70 -0.42 1.66 -7.55
N TYR A 71 -0.71 0.41 -7.19
CA TYR A 71 -2.08 -0.08 -7.18
C TYR A 71 -2.94 0.67 -6.15
N LEU A 72 -2.38 0.98 -4.98
CA LEU A 72 -3.13 1.50 -3.85
C LEU A 72 -3.02 3.02 -3.65
N ALA A 73 -1.87 3.61 -3.94
CA ALA A 73 -1.59 4.99 -3.52
C ALA A 73 -2.18 6.07 -4.42
N ASP A 74 -2.52 7.20 -3.81
CA ASP A 74 -2.74 8.47 -4.53
C ASP A 74 -1.44 9.27 -4.62
N GLU A 75 -0.56 9.13 -3.64
CA GLU A 75 0.72 9.79 -3.60
C GLU A 75 1.79 8.83 -3.06
N ILE A 76 2.90 8.75 -3.75
CA ILE A 76 4.02 7.86 -3.42
C ILE A 76 5.21 8.72 -3.00
N VAL A 77 5.74 8.44 -1.81
CA VAL A 77 6.93 9.11 -1.29
C VAL A 77 8.06 8.10 -1.19
N VAL A 78 9.16 8.38 -1.87
CA VAL A 78 10.36 7.55 -1.78
C VAL A 78 11.29 8.16 -0.74
N PHE A 79 11.62 7.37 0.27
CA PHE A 79 12.51 7.76 1.36
C PHE A 79 13.85 7.09 1.22
N SER A 80 14.92 7.86 1.40
CA SER A 80 16.23 7.31 1.68
C SER A 80 16.32 6.95 3.16
N THR A 81 17.06 5.89 3.48
CA THR A 81 17.24 5.47 4.88
C THR A 81 18.53 6.01 5.50
N ARG A 82 19.47 6.51 4.67
CA ARG A 82 20.79 6.99 5.12
C ARG A 82 21.30 8.17 4.30
N PRO A 83 21.05 9.43 4.73
CA PRO A 83 20.20 9.86 5.84
C PRO A 83 18.73 9.70 5.50
N GLY A 84 17.87 9.63 6.52
CA GLY A 84 16.43 9.57 6.34
C GLY A 84 15.93 10.90 5.74
N SER A 85 15.62 10.89 4.45
CA SER A 85 15.11 12.07 3.75
C SER A 85 14.19 11.67 2.59
N ILE A 86 13.35 12.59 2.17
CA ILE A 86 12.48 12.38 1.01
C ILE A 86 13.32 12.55 -0.25
N LYS A 87 13.40 11.51 -1.06
CA LYS A 87 14.06 11.54 -2.37
C LYS A 87 13.14 12.06 -3.47
N LYS A 88 11.89 11.63 -3.46
CA LYS A 88 10.93 12.01 -4.50
C LYS A 88 9.51 11.82 -3.97
N ILE A 89 8.63 12.73 -4.39
CA ILE A 89 7.17 12.61 -4.22
C ILE A 89 6.57 12.47 -5.61
N ILE A 90 5.82 11.39 -5.82
CA ILE A 90 5.19 11.08 -7.12
C ILE A 90 3.69 11.01 -6.92
N LYS A 91 2.97 11.86 -7.66
CA LYS A 91 1.52 11.85 -7.67
C LYS A 91 1.03 10.74 -8.60
N ASN A 92 0.05 9.98 -8.14
CA ASN A 92 -0.52 8.88 -8.92
C ASN A 92 -1.95 9.23 -9.32
N ASP A 93 -2.11 9.67 -10.57
CA ASP A 93 -3.40 10.09 -11.13
C ASP A 93 -4.12 8.97 -11.89
N LEU A 94 -3.64 7.74 -11.82
CA LEU A 94 -4.29 6.62 -12.49
C LEU A 94 -5.71 6.44 -11.95
N PRO A 95 -6.71 6.29 -12.83
CA PRO A 95 -8.09 6.05 -12.40
C PRO A 95 -8.24 4.70 -11.72
N ARG A 96 -9.22 4.59 -10.82
CA ARG A 96 -9.60 3.33 -10.17
C ARG A 96 -10.85 2.75 -10.82
N PRO A 97 -10.98 1.42 -10.91
CA PRO A 97 -9.99 0.40 -10.52
C PRO A 97 -8.77 0.41 -11.42
N ARG A 98 -7.59 0.27 -10.82
CA ARG A 98 -6.33 0.29 -11.56
C ARG A 98 -6.02 -1.05 -12.21
N ASN A 99 -5.59 -1.00 -13.46
CA ASN A 99 -5.25 -2.20 -14.22
C ASN A 99 -3.73 -2.39 -14.25
N ARG A 100 -3.25 -3.44 -13.57
CA ARG A 100 -1.82 -3.76 -13.50
C ARG A 100 -1.18 -4.09 -14.83
N THR A 101 -1.98 -4.44 -15.83
CA THR A 101 -1.49 -4.78 -17.17
C THR A 101 -1.51 -3.59 -18.13
N SER A 102 -2.02 -2.44 -17.70
CA SER A 102 -2.06 -1.25 -18.54
C SER A 102 -0.66 -0.67 -18.76
N ARG A 103 -0.49 0.00 -19.89
CA ARG A 103 0.75 0.70 -20.21
C ARG A 103 1.04 1.81 -19.20
N GLU A 104 0.03 2.57 -18.83
CA GLU A 104 0.15 3.68 -17.87
C GLU A 104 0.61 3.21 -16.50
N PHE A 105 0.12 2.06 -16.05
CA PHE A 105 0.55 1.44 -14.80
C PHE A 105 2.03 1.05 -14.86
N ASN A 106 2.44 0.40 -15.94
CA ASN A 106 3.83 -0.02 -16.14
C ASN A 106 4.79 1.16 -16.34
N ASP A 107 4.35 2.22 -16.99
CA ASP A 107 5.13 3.46 -17.12
C ASP A 107 5.39 4.06 -15.74
N LEU A 108 4.41 4.04 -14.86
CA LEU A 108 4.56 4.55 -13.50
C LEU A 108 5.49 3.67 -12.65
N ILE A 109 5.46 2.34 -12.84
CA ILE A 109 6.45 1.43 -12.21
C ILE A 109 7.87 1.84 -12.61
N THR A 110 8.09 2.08 -13.89
CA THR A 110 9.39 2.48 -14.41
C THR A 110 9.84 3.82 -13.81
N GLU A 111 8.94 4.78 -13.73
CA GLU A 111 9.23 6.08 -13.14
C GLU A 111 9.61 5.98 -11.65
N VAL A 112 8.80 5.30 -10.86
CA VAL A 112 9.07 5.14 -9.42
C VAL A 112 10.37 4.40 -9.18
N THR A 113 10.62 3.34 -9.96
CA THR A 113 11.81 2.50 -9.80
C THR A 113 13.11 3.27 -10.02
N LYS A 114 13.09 4.33 -10.84
CA LYS A 114 14.28 5.19 -11.06
C LYS A 114 14.80 5.86 -9.79
N TYR A 115 13.95 6.07 -8.81
CA TYR A 115 14.29 6.79 -7.58
C TYR A 115 14.63 5.86 -6.41
N ILE A 116 14.50 4.55 -6.59
CA ILE A 116 14.63 3.56 -5.52
C ILE A 116 15.99 2.87 -5.61
N ASP A 117 16.75 2.93 -4.51
CA ASP A 117 17.95 2.12 -4.28
C ASP A 117 17.60 0.99 -3.30
N GLU A 118 18.48 -0.02 -3.17
CA GLU A 118 18.23 -1.24 -2.38
C GLU A 118 17.82 -0.98 -0.92
N SER A 119 18.32 0.10 -0.34
CA SER A 119 18.05 0.46 1.07
C SER A 119 16.85 1.39 1.25
N ASP A 120 16.23 1.85 0.17
CA ASP A 120 15.16 2.84 0.24
C ASP A 120 13.83 2.22 0.66
N ILE A 121 13.01 3.02 1.30
CA ILE A 121 11.66 2.65 1.73
C ILE A 121 10.65 3.49 0.97
N ILE A 122 9.58 2.86 0.51
CA ILE A 122 8.45 3.53 -0.10
C ILE A 122 7.42 3.77 0.99
N VAL A 123 7.09 5.02 1.22
CA VAL A 123 5.94 5.42 2.03
C VAL A 123 4.92 6.01 1.08
N TRP A 124 3.70 5.55 1.13
CA TRP A 124 2.67 6.08 0.25
C TRP A 124 1.42 6.47 1.02
N PHE A 125 0.76 7.48 0.49
CA PHE A 125 -0.45 8.04 1.06
C PHE A 125 -1.63 7.73 0.16
N PHE A 126 -2.64 7.24 0.79
CA PHE A 126 -3.93 7.02 0.17
C PHE A 126 -4.92 7.97 0.84
N LYS A 127 -5.35 8.96 0.10
CA LYS A 127 -6.30 9.94 0.60
C LYS A 127 -7.42 10.10 -0.40
N LEU A 128 -8.59 9.66 0.00
CA LEU A 128 -9.79 9.94 -0.78
C LEU A 128 -10.31 11.31 -0.38
N PHE A 129 -10.30 12.22 -1.33
CA PHE A 129 -11.04 13.47 -1.25
C PHE A 129 -12.37 13.31 -2.00
N PHE A 130 -13.40 13.65 -1.35
CA PHE A 130 -14.67 13.91 -2.00
C PHE A 130 -14.93 15.40 -1.98
#